data_5389b3d518efef1d94d2a427cdbbc7d9
#
_entry.id   5389b3d518efef1d94d2a427cdbbc7d9
#
_cell.length_a   1.000
_cell.length_b   1.000
_cell.length_c   1.000
_cell.angle_alpha   90.00
_cell.angle_beta   90.00
_cell.angle_gamma   90.00
#
_symmetry.space_group_name_H-M   'P 1'
#
loop_
_entity.id
_entity.type
_entity.pdbx_description
1 polymer ?
#
loop_
_entity_poly.entity_id
_entity_poly.type
_entity_poly.pdbx_seq_one_letter_code
_entity_poly.pdbx_strand_id
1 'polypeptide(L)'
;IRTQSDEFVIKQIEPSDSWYKCTAAMNVESLEGKQFPTGFKTTEVTAEECVETAIDGTEWKVILCEPTKKRTVSSDSNCSAWSIIQSVITTYRCEIKFDSIAKTIAIYEKIGEDKGAYFMERLNLKRLQIQSNSYDFCTRLICIGKDGLMLDIDGKNYVENYQYSRKVKTCTWKDERYTVRESLQEDGEAKLDELSKPYKSYTADVINLAEVSEEYKEVFSVGLGDTVLLISKSTNLREKHRVVKFYEYPLTKERNKVELANTRLSFEEVQKTEQELS
;
A
#
# COMPACT_ATOMS: atom_id res chain seq x y z
N ILE A 1 -5.23 22.62 -6.51
CA ILE A 1 -6.46 22.20 -5.80
C ILE A 1 -6.06 21.87 -4.37
N ARG A 2 -6.88 22.27 -3.41
CA ARG A 2 -6.58 22.06 -1.98
C ARG A 2 -7.76 21.43 -1.27
N THR A 3 -7.50 20.41 -0.45
CA THR A 3 -8.44 19.79 0.49
C THR A 3 -8.07 20.16 1.93
N GLN A 4 -8.60 19.48 2.93
CA GLN A 4 -8.24 19.73 4.35
C GLN A 4 -6.83 19.29 4.68
N SER A 5 -6.36 18.16 4.11
CA SER A 5 -5.06 17.54 4.41
C SER A 5 -4.09 17.58 3.24
N ASP A 6 -4.58 17.85 2.02
CA ASP A 6 -3.76 17.67 0.83
C ASP A 6 -3.87 18.83 -0.15
N GLU A 7 -2.76 19.14 -0.76
CA GLU A 7 -2.63 20.02 -1.89
C GLU A 7 -2.33 19.19 -3.16
N PHE A 8 -3.03 19.51 -4.26
CA PHE A 8 -2.89 18.80 -5.52
C PHE A 8 -2.46 19.74 -6.63
N VAL A 9 -1.55 19.28 -7.47
CA VAL A 9 -1.10 19.96 -8.69
C VAL A 9 -1.84 19.38 -9.88
N ILE A 10 -2.37 20.23 -10.76
CA ILE A 10 -3.01 19.79 -11.99
C ILE A 10 -1.93 19.31 -12.95
N LYS A 11 -1.97 18.03 -13.31
CA LYS A 11 -1.01 17.41 -14.24
C LYS A 11 -1.54 17.32 -15.66
N GLN A 12 -2.87 17.23 -15.82
CA GLN A 12 -3.50 17.14 -17.14
C GLN A 12 -4.80 17.93 -17.21
N ILE A 13 -5.02 18.59 -18.35
CA ILE A 13 -6.27 19.29 -18.66
C ILE A 13 -6.77 18.79 -20.02
N GLU A 14 -7.96 18.21 -20.04
CA GLU A 14 -8.65 17.78 -21.25
C GLU A 14 -9.85 18.72 -21.50
N PRO A 15 -9.81 19.57 -22.51
CA PRO A 15 -10.94 20.43 -22.84
C PRO A 15 -12.08 19.64 -23.50
N SER A 16 -13.31 20.01 -23.15
CA SER A 16 -14.54 19.58 -23.82
C SER A 16 -15.37 20.81 -24.18
N ASP A 17 -16.46 20.65 -24.90
CA ASP A 17 -17.24 21.77 -25.44
C ASP A 17 -17.72 22.79 -24.38
N SER A 18 -18.03 22.36 -23.18
CA SER A 18 -18.59 23.19 -22.10
C SER A 18 -17.95 22.96 -20.71
N TRP A 19 -16.91 22.13 -20.62
CA TRP A 19 -16.24 21.79 -19.35
C TRP A 19 -14.79 21.37 -19.60
N TYR A 20 -14.01 21.33 -18.53
CA TYR A 20 -12.65 20.83 -18.54
C TYR A 20 -12.55 19.64 -17.59
N LYS A 21 -11.98 18.54 -18.07
CA LYS A 21 -11.56 17.45 -17.20
C LYS A 21 -10.12 17.73 -16.76
N CYS A 22 -9.92 17.84 -15.45
CA CYS A 22 -8.60 18.04 -14.88
C CYS A 22 -8.20 16.80 -14.07
N THR A 23 -7.00 16.28 -14.32
CA THR A 23 -6.36 15.29 -13.48
C THR A 23 -5.30 15.98 -12.64
N ALA A 24 -5.35 15.79 -11.34
CA ALA A 24 -4.40 16.37 -10.40
C ALA A 24 -3.81 15.28 -9.50
N ALA A 25 -2.56 15.45 -9.14
CA ALA A 25 -1.83 14.58 -8.24
C ALA A 25 -1.43 15.31 -6.97
N MET A 26 -1.17 14.59 -5.88
CA MET A 26 -0.70 15.17 -4.62
C MET A 26 0.59 15.97 -4.87
N ASN A 27 0.71 17.13 -4.23
CA ASN A 27 1.87 18.02 -4.40
C ASN A 27 3.09 17.46 -3.64
N VAL A 28 3.92 16.69 -4.35
CA VAL A 28 5.21 16.17 -3.92
C VAL A 28 6.37 16.70 -4.77
N GLU A 29 6.15 17.81 -5.50
CA GLU A 29 7.12 18.34 -6.46
C GLU A 29 8.50 18.62 -5.84
N SER A 30 8.58 19.05 -4.59
CA SER A 30 9.87 19.24 -3.91
C SER A 30 10.60 17.93 -3.62
N LEU A 31 9.88 16.83 -3.40
CA LEU A 31 10.49 15.48 -3.26
C LEU A 31 10.93 14.93 -4.61
N GLU A 32 10.15 15.18 -5.67
CA GLU A 32 10.52 14.84 -7.05
C GLU A 32 11.72 15.67 -7.52
N GLY A 33 11.78 16.95 -7.15
CA GLY A 33 12.86 17.88 -7.50
C GLY A 33 14.17 17.63 -6.76
N LYS A 34 14.15 17.01 -5.59
CA LYS A 34 15.35 16.62 -4.84
C LYS A 34 15.98 15.40 -5.51
N GLN A 35 17.06 15.63 -6.23
CA GLN A 35 17.74 14.64 -7.07
C GLN A 35 19.07 14.17 -6.46
N PHE A 36 19.38 12.89 -6.67
CA PHE A 36 20.66 12.25 -6.34
C PHE A 36 21.31 11.75 -7.64
N PRO A 37 22.06 12.60 -8.36
CA PRO A 37 22.56 12.28 -9.70
C PRO A 37 23.51 11.08 -9.76
N THR A 38 24.25 10.84 -8.67
CA THR A 38 25.23 9.74 -8.57
C THR A 38 24.68 8.51 -7.85
N GLY A 39 23.37 8.48 -7.62
CA GLY A 39 22.72 7.44 -6.83
C GLY A 39 22.57 7.78 -5.36
N PHE A 40 21.87 6.89 -4.64
CA PHE A 40 21.58 7.01 -3.21
C PHE A 40 21.94 5.69 -2.52
N LYS A 41 22.49 5.75 -1.31
CA LYS A 41 22.75 4.55 -0.53
C LYS A 41 22.71 4.83 0.96
N THR A 42 21.90 4.04 1.67
CA THR A 42 21.96 3.89 3.13
C THR A 42 22.16 2.41 3.45
N THR A 43 22.88 2.09 4.52
CA THR A 43 23.23 0.70 4.86
C THR A 43 22.86 0.44 6.30
N GLU A 44 22.00 -0.57 6.54
CA GLU A 44 21.57 -1.03 7.87
C GLU A 44 21.05 0.12 8.76
N VAL A 45 20.18 0.95 8.18
CA VAL A 45 19.51 2.06 8.88
C VAL A 45 18.02 1.76 9.07
N THR A 46 17.36 2.51 9.94
CA THR A 46 15.88 2.47 10.10
C THR A 46 15.18 3.15 8.93
N ALA A 47 13.86 2.93 8.78
CA ALA A 47 13.07 3.62 7.77
C ALA A 47 13.08 5.13 7.95
N GLU A 48 13.02 5.61 9.20
CA GLU A 48 13.12 7.02 9.57
C GLU A 48 14.44 7.64 9.09
N GLU A 49 15.58 7.06 9.50
CA GLU A 49 16.92 7.53 9.11
C GLU A 49 17.11 7.57 7.58
N CYS A 50 16.56 6.57 6.89
CA CYS A 50 16.62 6.51 5.43
C CYS A 50 15.80 7.64 4.78
N VAL A 51 14.55 7.86 5.22
CA VAL A 51 13.69 8.92 4.69
C VAL A 51 14.24 10.30 5.05
N GLU A 52 14.68 10.54 6.30
CA GLU A 52 15.30 11.81 6.70
C GLU A 52 16.53 12.15 5.84
N THR A 53 17.38 11.16 5.55
CA THR A 53 18.52 11.33 4.64
C THR A 53 18.05 11.71 3.23
N ALA A 54 16.97 11.12 2.74
CA ALA A 54 16.45 11.39 1.40
C ALA A 54 15.82 12.78 1.28
N ILE A 55 15.11 13.25 2.32
CA ILE A 55 14.40 14.52 2.31
C ILE A 55 15.25 15.70 2.82
N ASP A 56 16.48 15.47 3.25
CA ASP A 56 17.36 16.52 3.77
C ASP A 56 17.47 17.71 2.81
N GLY A 57 17.30 18.92 3.34
CA GLY A 57 17.26 20.15 2.56
C GLY A 57 15.95 20.43 1.83
N THR A 58 14.89 19.64 2.07
CA THR A 58 13.52 19.96 1.67
C THR A 58 12.72 20.50 2.88
N GLU A 59 11.47 20.93 2.63
CA GLU A 59 10.55 21.36 3.70
C GLU A 59 9.85 20.19 4.41
N TRP A 60 10.02 18.96 3.93
CA TRP A 60 9.36 17.78 4.47
C TRP A 60 10.03 17.29 5.76
N LYS A 61 9.22 16.69 6.64
CA LYS A 61 9.68 16.16 7.94
C LYS A 61 8.99 14.84 8.24
N VAL A 62 9.73 13.89 8.81
CA VAL A 62 9.16 12.69 9.41
C VAL A 62 8.60 13.06 10.79
N ILE A 63 7.34 12.71 11.06
CA ILE A 63 6.66 13.00 12.34
C ILE A 63 6.33 11.74 13.13
N LEU A 64 6.35 10.59 12.48
CA LEU A 64 6.09 9.29 13.08
C LEU A 64 6.80 8.21 12.29
N CYS A 65 7.41 7.25 12.97
CA CYS A 65 7.93 6.02 12.38
C CYS A 65 7.74 4.85 13.35
N GLU A 66 6.90 3.89 12.95
CA GLU A 66 6.66 2.66 13.73
C GLU A 66 7.67 1.54 13.42
N PRO A 67 8.09 1.31 12.14
CA PRO A 67 9.04 0.25 11.82
C PRO A 67 10.42 0.50 12.45
N THR A 68 10.88 -0.46 13.24
CA THR A 68 12.20 -0.39 13.93
C THR A 68 13.30 -1.20 13.25
N LYS A 69 12.93 -2.05 12.28
CA LYS A 69 13.88 -2.89 11.56
C LYS A 69 14.87 -2.06 10.74
N LYS A 70 16.10 -2.58 10.61
CA LYS A 70 17.15 -1.96 9.80
C LYS A 70 17.25 -2.66 8.45
N ARG A 71 17.42 -1.88 7.40
CA ARG A 71 17.58 -2.36 6.02
C ARG A 71 18.52 -1.46 5.24
N THR A 72 18.95 -1.95 4.11
CA THR A 72 19.75 -1.22 3.13
C THR A 72 18.87 -0.77 1.98
N VAL A 73 18.91 0.52 1.64
CA VAL A 73 18.28 1.09 0.46
C VAL A 73 19.37 1.64 -0.45
N SER A 74 19.40 1.23 -1.69
CA SER A 74 20.39 1.72 -2.66
C SER A 74 19.78 1.87 -4.06
N SER A 75 20.24 2.91 -4.74
CA SER A 75 20.02 3.13 -6.18
C SER A 75 21.35 3.55 -6.78
N ASP A 76 21.84 2.81 -7.76
CA ASP A 76 23.15 3.06 -8.41
C ASP A 76 23.04 4.07 -9.57
N SER A 77 21.85 4.56 -9.87
CA SER A 77 21.56 5.55 -10.91
C SER A 77 20.91 6.79 -10.33
N ASN A 78 20.74 7.83 -11.18
CA ASN A 78 20.00 9.02 -10.79
C ASN A 78 18.61 8.66 -10.23
N CYS A 79 18.30 9.19 -9.07
CA CYS A 79 17.01 8.96 -8.40
C CYS A 79 16.58 10.21 -7.64
N SER A 80 15.27 10.33 -7.39
CA SER A 80 14.69 11.42 -6.60
C SER A 80 14.41 10.98 -5.15
N ALA A 81 14.26 11.94 -4.24
CA ALA A 81 13.81 11.64 -2.87
C ALA A 81 12.45 10.91 -2.90
N TRP A 82 11.57 11.26 -3.83
CA TRP A 82 10.31 10.57 -4.03
C TRP A 82 10.49 9.08 -4.35
N SER A 83 11.34 8.74 -5.32
CA SER A 83 11.62 7.34 -5.70
C SER A 83 12.29 6.55 -4.57
N ILE A 84 13.10 7.21 -3.73
CA ILE A 84 13.69 6.59 -2.54
C ILE A 84 12.60 6.25 -1.51
N ILE A 85 11.68 7.19 -1.24
CA ILE A 85 10.56 6.95 -0.33
C ILE A 85 9.70 5.77 -0.81
N GLN A 86 9.46 5.65 -2.11
CA GLN A 86 8.77 4.48 -2.67
C GLN A 86 9.54 3.17 -2.45
N SER A 87 10.88 3.24 -2.55
CA SER A 87 11.72 2.08 -2.24
C SER A 87 11.70 1.72 -0.76
N VAL A 88 11.54 2.70 0.14
CA VAL A 88 11.35 2.47 1.59
C VAL A 88 10.08 1.68 1.86
N ILE A 89 8.95 2.01 1.24
CA ILE A 89 7.68 1.27 1.39
C ILE A 89 7.89 -0.23 1.18
N THR A 90 8.54 -0.61 0.10
CA THR A 90 8.79 -2.02 -0.23
C THR A 90 9.89 -2.66 0.60
N THR A 91 10.97 -1.94 0.87
CA THR A 91 12.14 -2.48 1.57
C THR A 91 11.87 -2.71 3.05
N TYR A 92 11.15 -1.79 3.68
CA TYR A 92 10.79 -1.92 5.10
C TYR A 92 9.42 -2.59 5.30
N ARG A 93 8.68 -2.87 4.22
CA ARG A 93 7.31 -3.41 4.27
C ARG A 93 6.44 -2.55 5.18
N CYS A 94 6.47 -1.26 4.94
CA CYS A 94 5.74 -0.24 5.70
C CYS A 94 4.72 0.48 4.80
N GLU A 95 3.90 1.30 5.38
CA GLU A 95 2.92 2.13 4.70
C GLU A 95 3.14 3.59 5.12
N ILE A 96 3.02 4.51 4.16
CA ILE A 96 3.34 5.91 4.39
C ILE A 96 2.10 6.77 4.17
N LYS A 97 1.85 7.68 5.10
CA LYS A 97 0.84 8.72 4.99
C LYS A 97 1.52 10.08 4.86
N PHE A 98 1.10 10.83 3.87
CA PHE A 98 1.59 12.18 3.62
C PHE A 98 0.53 13.21 4.03
N ASP A 99 0.98 14.35 4.55
CA ASP A 99 0.23 15.60 4.59
C ASP A 99 0.97 16.61 3.73
N SER A 100 0.46 16.83 2.53
CA SER A 100 1.14 17.67 1.55
C SER A 100 1.01 19.17 1.83
N ILE A 101 0.12 19.57 2.76
CA ILE A 101 0.00 20.95 3.24
C ILE A 101 1.01 21.22 4.34
N ALA A 102 1.04 20.37 5.38
CA ALA A 102 1.97 20.47 6.49
C ALA A 102 3.39 20.00 6.14
N LYS A 103 3.58 19.36 4.96
CA LYS A 103 4.83 18.76 4.50
C LYS A 103 5.37 17.75 5.52
N THR A 104 4.48 16.84 5.95
CA THR A 104 4.84 15.80 6.92
C THR A 104 4.63 14.40 6.37
N ILE A 105 5.47 13.49 6.86
CA ILE A 105 5.50 12.07 6.50
C ILE A 105 5.33 11.26 7.78
N ALA A 106 4.36 10.36 7.79
CA ALA A 106 4.17 9.39 8.87
C ALA A 106 4.32 7.97 8.32
N ILE A 107 5.21 7.19 8.92
CA ILE A 107 5.59 5.84 8.49
C ILE A 107 4.97 4.84 9.47
N TYR A 108 4.09 3.97 8.98
CA TYR A 108 3.37 2.97 9.76
C TYR A 108 3.80 1.56 9.37
N GLU A 109 3.76 0.63 10.30
CA GLU A 109 3.79 -0.80 9.94
C GLU A 109 2.55 -1.16 9.14
N LYS A 110 1.41 -0.58 9.52
CA LYS A 110 0.13 -0.76 8.85
C LYS A 110 -0.82 0.40 9.15
N ILE A 111 -1.31 1.08 8.13
CA ILE A 111 -2.33 2.13 8.26
C ILE A 111 -3.71 1.52 8.49
N GLY A 112 -4.56 2.22 9.23
CA GLY A 112 -5.95 1.86 9.48
C GLY A 112 -6.16 0.89 10.64
N GLU A 113 -7.40 0.79 11.07
CA GLU A 113 -7.84 0.06 12.25
C GLU A 113 -9.01 -0.87 11.92
N ASP A 114 -9.27 -1.82 12.81
CA ASP A 114 -10.50 -2.63 12.81
C ASP A 114 -11.47 -2.09 13.86
N LYS A 115 -12.27 -1.12 13.46
CA LYS A 115 -13.30 -0.48 14.32
C LYS A 115 -14.62 -1.28 14.37
N GLY A 116 -14.66 -2.46 13.74
CA GLY A 116 -15.88 -3.25 13.63
C GLY A 116 -16.84 -2.75 12.55
N ALA A 117 -16.38 -1.87 11.65
CA ALA A 117 -17.18 -1.41 10.52
C ALA A 117 -17.55 -2.57 9.59
N TYR A 118 -18.72 -2.47 8.97
CA TYR A 118 -19.18 -3.49 8.04
C TYR A 118 -19.93 -2.90 6.85
N PHE A 119 -19.83 -3.60 5.71
CA PHE A 119 -20.65 -3.37 4.54
C PHE A 119 -21.60 -4.55 4.32
N MET A 120 -22.88 -4.27 4.31
CA MET A 120 -23.93 -5.29 4.21
C MET A 120 -24.95 -4.96 3.13
N GLU A 121 -25.30 -5.96 2.32
CA GLU A 121 -26.37 -5.85 1.32
C GLU A 121 -27.68 -5.34 1.96
N ARG A 122 -28.36 -4.44 1.26
CA ARG A 122 -29.61 -3.78 1.67
C ARG A 122 -29.48 -2.79 2.83
N LEU A 123 -28.27 -2.54 3.33
CA LEU A 123 -28.02 -1.51 4.33
C LEU A 123 -27.16 -0.38 3.73
N ASN A 124 -25.87 -0.63 3.57
CA ASN A 124 -24.88 0.35 3.10
C ASN A 124 -24.05 -0.15 1.92
N LEU A 125 -24.33 -1.34 1.41
CA LEU A 125 -23.72 -1.93 0.22
C LEU A 125 -24.73 -1.96 -0.92
N LYS A 126 -24.50 -1.11 -1.95
CA LYS A 126 -25.38 -1.02 -3.13
C LYS A 126 -25.03 -2.05 -4.20
N ARG A 127 -23.74 -2.17 -4.47
CA ARG A 127 -23.22 -3.08 -5.50
C ARG A 127 -21.92 -3.70 -4.98
N LEU A 128 -21.72 -4.96 -5.32
CA LEU A 128 -20.52 -5.70 -5.04
C LEU A 128 -20.01 -6.37 -6.32
N GLN A 129 -18.79 -6.07 -6.70
CA GLN A 129 -18.07 -6.78 -7.75
C GLN A 129 -16.95 -7.58 -7.11
N ILE A 130 -16.87 -8.86 -7.41
CA ILE A 130 -15.87 -9.78 -6.86
C ILE A 130 -14.92 -10.18 -7.97
N GLN A 131 -13.63 -9.97 -7.73
CA GLN A 131 -12.56 -10.48 -8.58
C GLN A 131 -11.70 -11.42 -7.75
N SER A 132 -11.43 -12.60 -8.28
CA SER A 132 -10.51 -13.55 -7.67
C SER A 132 -9.47 -13.98 -8.69
N ASN A 133 -8.22 -14.02 -8.24
CA ASN A 133 -7.10 -14.40 -9.06
C ASN A 133 -6.19 -15.36 -8.28
N SER A 134 -5.72 -16.42 -8.94
CA SER A 134 -4.78 -17.39 -8.38
C SER A 134 -3.52 -17.56 -9.26
N TYR A 135 -3.27 -16.64 -10.20
CA TYR A 135 -2.10 -16.72 -11.07
C TYR A 135 -0.79 -16.65 -10.27
N ASP A 136 -0.72 -15.72 -9.31
CA ASP A 136 0.46 -15.46 -8.49
C ASP A 136 0.49 -16.28 -7.19
N PHE A 137 -0.46 -17.19 -7.01
CA PHE A 137 -0.51 -18.08 -5.87
C PHE A 137 0.72 -18.97 -5.78
N CYS A 138 1.34 -19.03 -4.61
CA CYS A 138 2.60 -19.69 -4.36
C CYS A 138 2.56 -20.39 -2.99
N THR A 139 3.08 -21.62 -2.90
CA THR A 139 3.19 -22.37 -1.63
C THR A 139 4.64 -22.64 -1.23
N ARG A 140 5.60 -22.39 -2.14
CA ARG A 140 7.03 -22.49 -1.89
C ARG A 140 7.72 -21.33 -2.59
N LEU A 141 8.48 -20.54 -1.85
CA LEU A 141 9.19 -19.36 -2.36
C LEU A 141 10.69 -19.56 -2.23
N ILE A 142 11.39 -19.54 -3.36
CA ILE A 142 12.85 -19.46 -3.43
C ILE A 142 13.22 -18.00 -3.37
N CYS A 143 13.99 -17.59 -2.35
CA CYS A 143 14.42 -16.22 -2.16
C CYS A 143 15.87 -16.07 -2.60
N ILE A 144 16.14 -15.06 -3.43
CA ILE A 144 17.48 -14.77 -3.96
C ILE A 144 17.80 -13.30 -3.70
N GLY A 145 18.80 -13.05 -2.89
CA GLY A 145 19.34 -11.72 -2.58
C GLY A 145 20.48 -11.31 -3.52
N LYS A 146 21.24 -10.32 -3.09
CA LYS A 146 22.37 -9.75 -3.84
C LYS A 146 23.46 -10.82 -4.09
N ASP A 147 24.07 -10.75 -5.26
CA ASP A 147 25.17 -11.63 -5.69
C ASP A 147 24.81 -13.13 -5.58
N GLY A 148 23.52 -13.47 -5.71
CA GLY A 148 23.05 -14.83 -5.62
C GLY A 148 22.91 -15.36 -4.19
N LEU A 149 22.86 -14.49 -3.17
CA LEU A 149 22.58 -14.86 -1.79
C LEU A 149 21.29 -15.67 -1.71
N MET A 150 21.33 -16.86 -1.17
CA MET A 150 20.18 -17.74 -0.98
C MET A 150 19.99 -18.06 0.50
N LEU A 151 18.77 -18.47 0.84
CA LEU A 151 18.46 -19.04 2.16
C LEU A 151 19.23 -20.34 2.36
N ASP A 152 19.43 -20.69 3.62
CA ASP A 152 19.93 -21.99 4.07
C ASP A 152 19.23 -22.33 5.39
N ILE A 153 18.06 -22.94 5.26
CA ILE A 153 17.22 -23.35 6.38
C ILE A 153 17.25 -24.88 6.39
N ASP A 154 18.11 -25.46 7.21
CA ASP A 154 18.33 -26.91 7.26
C ASP A 154 18.65 -27.52 5.88
N GLY A 155 19.50 -26.84 5.11
CA GLY A 155 19.88 -27.23 3.75
C GLY A 155 18.86 -26.93 2.65
N LYS A 156 17.81 -26.17 2.96
CA LYS A 156 16.79 -25.71 1.99
C LYS A 156 17.01 -24.24 1.65
N ASN A 157 16.89 -23.89 0.37
CA ASN A 157 17.01 -22.52 -0.13
C ASN A 157 15.65 -21.84 -0.35
N TYR A 158 14.59 -22.30 0.32
CA TYR A 158 13.25 -21.84 0.15
C TYR A 158 12.47 -21.85 1.48
N VAL A 159 11.39 -21.08 1.51
CA VAL A 159 10.33 -21.11 2.56
C VAL A 159 9.06 -21.73 2.00
N GLU A 160 8.23 -22.32 2.88
CA GLU A 160 7.01 -23.04 2.51
C GLU A 160 5.83 -22.61 3.38
N ASN A 161 4.65 -22.45 2.75
CA ASN A 161 3.38 -22.23 3.43
C ASN A 161 2.24 -22.97 2.69
N TYR A 162 1.70 -23.99 3.31
CA TYR A 162 0.63 -24.85 2.77
C TYR A 162 -0.73 -24.62 3.42
N GLN A 163 -0.93 -23.48 4.09
CA GLN A 163 -2.18 -23.17 4.83
C GLN A 163 -3.41 -23.23 3.94
N TYR A 164 -3.30 -22.77 2.67
CA TYR A 164 -4.42 -22.67 1.75
C TYR A 164 -4.42 -23.71 0.63
N SER A 165 -3.33 -24.42 0.42
CA SER A 165 -3.23 -25.49 -0.58
C SER A 165 -2.13 -26.48 -0.23
N ARG A 166 -2.42 -27.78 -0.42
CA ARG A 166 -1.43 -28.85 -0.27
C ARG A 166 -0.58 -29.07 -1.52
N LYS A 167 -0.90 -28.39 -2.63
CA LYS A 167 -0.13 -28.52 -3.87
C LYS A 167 1.13 -27.66 -3.77
N VAL A 168 2.27 -28.24 -4.13
CA VAL A 168 3.53 -27.51 -4.25
C VAL A 168 3.48 -26.66 -5.52
N LYS A 169 3.44 -25.33 -5.35
CA LYS A 169 3.60 -24.36 -6.42
C LYS A 169 4.80 -23.49 -6.06
N THR A 170 5.91 -23.68 -6.76
CA THR A 170 7.17 -22.97 -6.48
C THR A 170 7.24 -21.69 -7.29
N CYS A 171 7.55 -20.60 -6.62
CA CYS A 171 7.86 -19.31 -7.21
C CYS A 171 9.28 -18.88 -6.81
N THR A 172 9.87 -17.97 -7.55
CA THR A 172 11.17 -17.38 -7.24
C THR A 172 10.99 -15.89 -7.02
N TRP A 173 11.56 -15.38 -5.95
CA TRP A 173 11.64 -13.97 -5.64
C TRP A 173 13.10 -13.55 -5.60
N LYS A 174 13.50 -12.67 -6.52
CA LYS A 174 14.84 -12.09 -6.57
C LYS A 174 14.78 -10.62 -6.17
N ASP A 175 15.60 -10.24 -5.19
CA ASP A 175 15.68 -8.86 -4.73
C ASP A 175 17.11 -8.53 -4.26
N GLU A 176 17.83 -7.79 -5.07
CA GLU A 176 19.26 -7.46 -4.85
C GLU A 176 19.49 -6.45 -3.70
N ARG A 177 18.43 -5.94 -3.06
CA ARG A 177 18.53 -5.11 -1.86
C ARG A 177 18.95 -5.90 -0.63
N TYR A 178 18.70 -7.22 -0.63
CA TYR A 178 19.03 -8.09 0.51
C TYR A 178 20.46 -8.57 0.42
N THR A 179 21.26 -8.12 1.39
CA THR A 179 22.67 -8.52 1.57
C THR A 179 22.88 -9.42 2.77
N VAL A 180 21.85 -9.57 3.61
CA VAL A 180 21.82 -10.37 4.84
C VAL A 180 20.78 -11.47 4.73
N ARG A 181 21.18 -12.70 5.03
CA ARG A 181 20.33 -13.89 4.86
C ARG A 181 19.12 -13.89 5.78
N GLU A 182 19.29 -13.47 7.01
CA GLU A 182 18.24 -13.39 8.03
C GLU A 182 17.14 -12.41 7.60
N SER A 183 17.52 -11.26 7.04
CA SER A 183 16.57 -10.28 6.52
C SER A 183 15.83 -10.81 5.28
N LEU A 184 16.54 -11.53 4.40
CA LEU A 184 15.95 -12.18 3.22
C LEU A 184 14.94 -13.26 3.64
N GLN A 185 15.24 -14.01 4.69
CA GLN A 185 14.34 -15.03 5.23
C GLN A 185 13.08 -14.40 5.84
N GLU A 186 13.23 -13.43 6.75
CA GLU A 186 12.12 -12.74 7.42
C GLU A 186 11.11 -12.18 6.40
N ASP A 187 11.62 -11.44 5.42
CA ASP A 187 10.77 -10.82 4.41
C ASP A 187 10.27 -11.85 3.37
N GLY A 188 11.00 -12.92 3.11
CA GLY A 188 10.59 -14.06 2.29
C GLY A 188 9.42 -14.83 2.90
N GLU A 189 9.46 -15.12 4.19
CA GLU A 189 8.38 -15.77 4.94
C GLU A 189 7.12 -14.90 4.93
N ALA A 190 7.27 -13.60 5.22
CA ALA A 190 6.16 -12.66 5.20
C ALA A 190 5.55 -12.50 3.81
N LYS A 191 6.38 -12.46 2.75
CA LYS A 191 5.91 -12.41 1.36
C LYS A 191 5.20 -13.70 0.96
N LEU A 192 5.70 -14.86 1.38
CA LEU A 192 5.05 -16.13 1.09
C LEU A 192 3.71 -16.27 1.82
N ASP A 193 3.58 -15.76 3.05
CA ASP A 193 2.29 -15.77 3.76
C ASP A 193 1.21 -15.04 2.97
N GLU A 194 1.56 -13.98 2.27
CA GLU A 194 0.63 -13.25 1.39
C GLU A 194 0.39 -13.98 0.07
N LEU A 195 1.44 -14.45 -0.61
CA LEU A 195 1.33 -15.16 -1.91
C LEU A 195 0.64 -16.53 -1.77
N SER A 196 0.66 -17.14 -0.60
CA SER A 196 -0.03 -18.41 -0.33
C SER A 196 -1.54 -18.26 -0.16
N LYS A 197 -2.06 -17.02 -0.05
CA LYS A 197 -3.49 -16.72 0.01
C LYS A 197 -4.03 -16.50 -1.41
N PRO A 198 -5.15 -17.14 -1.80
CA PRO A 198 -5.81 -16.78 -3.06
C PRO A 198 -6.19 -15.29 -3.03
N TYR A 199 -5.73 -14.55 -4.02
CA TYR A 199 -6.06 -13.13 -4.12
C TYR A 199 -7.54 -12.93 -4.34
N LYS A 200 -8.16 -12.09 -3.53
CA LYS A 200 -9.54 -11.65 -3.67
C LYS A 200 -9.58 -10.12 -3.57
N SER A 201 -10.16 -9.49 -4.55
CA SER A 201 -10.49 -8.07 -4.50
C SER A 201 -11.98 -7.85 -4.69
N TYR A 202 -12.48 -6.82 -4.08
CA TYR A 202 -13.88 -6.46 -4.10
C TYR A 202 -14.01 -4.96 -4.38
N THR A 203 -14.78 -4.60 -5.40
CA THR A 203 -15.19 -3.22 -5.61
C THR A 203 -16.62 -3.08 -5.11
N ALA A 204 -16.83 -2.18 -4.17
CA ALA A 204 -18.09 -1.95 -3.51
C ALA A 204 -18.56 -0.51 -3.66
N ASP A 205 -19.77 -0.32 -4.20
CA ASP A 205 -20.49 0.95 -4.12
C ASP A 205 -21.15 1.04 -2.74
N VAL A 206 -20.72 1.99 -1.92
CA VAL A 206 -21.12 2.08 -0.51
C VAL A 206 -21.85 3.38 -0.19
N ILE A 207 -22.69 3.34 0.85
CA ILE A 207 -23.25 4.52 1.49
C ILE A 207 -22.49 4.74 2.79
N ASN A 208 -21.98 5.92 2.99
CA ASN A 208 -21.34 6.28 4.26
C ASN A 208 -22.41 6.55 5.32
N LEU A 209 -22.66 5.59 6.20
CA LEU A 209 -23.63 5.73 7.28
C LEU A 209 -23.20 6.76 8.34
N ALA A 210 -21.91 7.04 8.45
CA ALA A 210 -21.42 8.10 9.34
C ALA A 210 -21.97 9.49 9.01
N GLU A 211 -22.38 9.71 7.75
CA GLU A 211 -22.99 10.97 7.30
C GLU A 211 -24.51 11.02 7.51
N VAL A 212 -25.14 9.88 7.80
CA VAL A 212 -26.60 9.75 7.96
C VAL A 212 -27.01 9.94 9.42
N SER A 213 -26.14 9.54 10.38
CA SER A 213 -26.42 9.63 11.82
C SER A 213 -25.14 9.73 12.62
N GLU A 214 -25.12 10.66 13.59
CA GLU A 214 -24.00 10.81 14.54
C GLU A 214 -23.76 9.55 15.38
N GLU A 215 -24.81 8.75 15.66
CA GLU A 215 -24.72 7.49 16.41
C GLU A 215 -23.81 6.46 15.71
N TYR A 216 -23.75 6.53 14.38
CA TYR A 216 -22.95 5.60 13.57
C TYR A 216 -21.58 6.15 13.17
N LYS A 217 -21.26 7.39 13.53
CA LYS A 217 -20.07 8.11 13.07
C LYS A 217 -18.77 7.40 13.44
N GLU A 218 -18.66 6.89 14.65
CA GLU A 218 -17.43 6.20 15.10
C GLU A 218 -17.20 4.87 14.39
N VAL A 219 -18.27 4.08 14.19
CA VAL A 219 -18.18 2.73 13.61
C VAL A 219 -18.08 2.75 12.10
N PHE A 220 -18.79 3.68 11.44
CA PHE A 220 -18.88 3.71 9.98
C PHE A 220 -18.02 4.81 9.31
N SER A 221 -17.22 5.54 10.08
CA SER A 221 -16.18 6.42 9.52
C SER A 221 -15.02 5.57 9.02
N VAL A 222 -15.18 5.01 7.83
CA VAL A 222 -14.22 4.11 7.20
C VAL A 222 -13.26 4.93 6.35
N GLY A 223 -11.97 4.71 6.55
CA GLY A 223 -10.88 5.33 5.81
C GLY A 223 -9.99 4.32 5.07
N LEU A 224 -9.03 4.84 4.35
CA LEU A 224 -8.01 4.04 3.69
C LEU A 224 -7.23 3.22 4.73
N GLY A 225 -7.04 1.93 4.45
CA GLY A 225 -6.34 1.00 5.34
C GLY A 225 -7.23 0.32 6.39
N ASP A 226 -8.41 0.85 6.69
CA ASP A 226 -9.31 0.25 7.69
C ASP A 226 -9.77 -1.15 7.28
N THR A 227 -9.95 -2.00 8.29
CA THR A 227 -10.51 -3.34 8.11
C THR A 227 -12.02 -3.30 8.29
N VAL A 228 -12.75 -3.83 7.32
CA VAL A 228 -14.21 -3.91 7.31
C VAL A 228 -14.70 -5.33 7.13
N LEU A 229 -15.83 -5.66 7.75
CA LEU A 229 -16.51 -6.93 7.54
C LEU A 229 -17.47 -6.80 6.35
N LEU A 230 -17.22 -7.54 5.29
CA LEU A 230 -18.10 -7.60 4.11
C LEU A 230 -19.11 -8.73 4.28
N ILE A 231 -20.39 -8.39 4.20
CA ILE A 231 -21.53 -9.33 4.37
C ILE A 231 -22.41 -9.27 3.13
N SER A 232 -22.43 -10.36 2.38
CA SER A 232 -23.32 -10.53 1.23
C SER A 232 -24.09 -11.84 1.39
N LYS A 233 -25.42 -11.75 1.51
CA LYS A 233 -26.29 -12.93 1.60
C LYS A 233 -26.45 -13.61 0.24
N SER A 234 -26.42 -12.84 -0.84
CA SER A 234 -26.57 -13.36 -2.20
C SER A 234 -25.40 -14.26 -2.62
N THR A 235 -24.20 -13.96 -2.14
CA THR A 235 -22.98 -14.73 -2.43
C THR A 235 -22.51 -15.59 -1.24
N ASN A 236 -23.27 -15.61 -0.14
CA ASN A 236 -22.91 -16.28 1.13
C ASN A 236 -21.52 -15.86 1.64
N LEU A 237 -21.20 -14.58 1.51
CA LEU A 237 -19.91 -14.01 1.88
C LEU A 237 -20.00 -13.36 3.27
N ARG A 238 -19.05 -13.70 4.14
CA ARG A 238 -18.83 -13.03 5.43
C ARG A 238 -17.33 -13.07 5.76
N GLU A 239 -16.60 -12.10 5.23
CA GLU A 239 -15.15 -12.06 5.33
C GLU A 239 -14.68 -10.64 5.70
N LYS A 240 -13.58 -10.53 6.46
CA LYS A 240 -12.92 -9.27 6.73
C LYS A 240 -11.97 -8.93 5.59
N HIS A 241 -12.05 -7.69 5.13
CA HIS A 241 -11.21 -7.16 4.07
C HIS A 241 -10.71 -5.77 4.45
N ARG A 242 -9.60 -5.39 3.86
CA ARG A 242 -9.00 -4.08 4.06
C ARG A 242 -9.43 -3.14 2.96
N VAL A 243 -9.69 -1.88 3.30
CA VAL A 243 -9.91 -0.80 2.32
C VAL A 243 -8.56 -0.43 1.72
N VAL A 244 -8.37 -0.75 0.45
CA VAL A 244 -7.12 -0.46 -0.28
C VAL A 244 -7.25 0.77 -1.18
N LYS A 245 -8.49 1.17 -1.52
CA LYS A 245 -8.73 2.37 -2.31
C LYS A 245 -10.08 2.99 -1.94
N PHE A 246 -10.11 4.30 -1.88
CA PHE A 246 -11.31 5.07 -1.57
C PHE A 246 -11.57 6.10 -2.67
N TYR A 247 -12.74 6.06 -3.29
CA TYR A 247 -13.19 7.03 -4.27
C TYR A 247 -14.24 7.92 -3.61
N GLU A 248 -13.89 9.16 -3.39
CA GLU A 248 -14.79 10.14 -2.81
C GLU A 248 -15.34 11.10 -3.87
N TYR A 249 -16.65 11.29 -3.86
CA TYR A 249 -17.36 12.24 -4.72
C TYR A 249 -17.97 13.33 -3.85
N PRO A 250 -17.30 14.46 -3.60
CA PRO A 250 -17.73 15.46 -2.62
C PRO A 250 -19.12 16.06 -2.90
N LEU A 251 -19.49 16.16 -4.19
CA LEU A 251 -20.78 16.71 -4.62
C LEU A 251 -21.88 15.67 -4.82
N THR A 252 -21.53 14.39 -4.87
CA THR A 252 -22.45 13.27 -5.15
C THR A 252 -22.01 12.06 -4.31
N LYS A 253 -22.10 12.21 -2.99
CA LYS A 253 -21.58 11.23 -2.03
C LYS A 253 -22.20 9.84 -2.15
N GLU A 254 -23.41 9.74 -2.72
CA GLU A 254 -24.05 8.48 -3.06
C GLU A 254 -23.30 7.65 -4.13
N ARG A 255 -22.30 8.25 -4.78
CA ARG A 255 -21.41 7.58 -5.75
C ARG A 255 -20.10 7.09 -5.13
N ASN A 256 -19.88 7.32 -3.85
CA ASN A 256 -18.67 6.86 -3.16
C ASN A 256 -18.48 5.36 -3.34
N LYS A 257 -17.22 4.97 -3.56
CA LYS A 257 -16.82 3.59 -3.80
C LYS A 257 -15.60 3.25 -2.95
N VAL A 258 -15.48 1.99 -2.62
CA VAL A 258 -14.28 1.44 -1.99
C VAL A 258 -13.80 0.21 -2.76
N GLU A 259 -12.49 0.04 -2.79
CA GLU A 259 -11.88 -1.23 -3.18
C GLU A 259 -11.35 -1.90 -1.93
N LEU A 260 -11.66 -3.19 -1.81
CA LEU A 260 -11.29 -4.02 -0.68
C LEU A 260 -10.39 -5.16 -1.16
N ALA A 261 -9.40 -5.51 -0.38
CA ALA A 261 -8.55 -6.66 -0.67
C ALA A 261 -8.23 -7.45 0.60
N ASN A 262 -7.84 -8.70 0.42
CA ASN A 262 -7.48 -9.60 1.50
C ASN A 262 -5.98 -9.70 1.75
N THR A 263 -5.16 -9.01 0.97
CA THR A 263 -3.70 -9.07 1.08
C THR A 263 -3.07 -7.69 1.23
N ARG A 264 -1.91 -7.62 1.86
CA ARG A 264 -1.13 -6.40 2.04
C ARG A 264 -0.48 -5.94 0.73
N LEU A 265 -0.02 -6.90 -0.11
CA LEU A 265 0.61 -6.60 -1.40
C LEU A 265 -0.27 -5.71 -2.28
N SER A 266 -1.58 -5.94 -2.25
CA SER A 266 -2.53 -5.11 -3.01
C SER A 266 -2.56 -3.65 -2.56
N PHE A 267 -2.36 -3.38 -1.27
CA PHE A 267 -2.27 -2.02 -0.77
C PHE A 267 -0.95 -1.33 -1.18
N GLU A 268 0.16 -2.04 -1.10
CA GLU A 268 1.47 -1.57 -1.57
C GLU A 268 1.47 -1.29 -3.07
N GLU A 269 0.86 -2.18 -3.87
CA GLU A 269 0.70 -1.99 -5.32
C GLU A 269 -0.17 -0.78 -5.65
N VAL A 270 -1.27 -0.58 -4.94
CA VAL A 270 -2.14 0.59 -5.12
C VAL A 270 -1.41 1.87 -4.77
N GLN A 271 -0.70 1.92 -3.63
CA GLN A 271 0.10 3.09 -3.26
C GLN A 271 1.16 3.42 -4.30
N LYS A 272 1.88 2.41 -4.83
CA LYS A 272 2.86 2.62 -5.90
C LYS A 272 2.20 3.13 -7.18
N THR A 273 1.11 2.50 -7.62
CA THR A 273 0.43 2.87 -8.87
C THR A 273 -0.13 4.29 -8.80
N GLU A 274 -0.70 4.69 -7.67
CA GLU A 274 -1.19 6.06 -7.47
C GLU A 274 -0.06 7.09 -7.46
N GLN A 275 1.10 6.69 -6.97
CA GLN A 275 2.30 7.52 -6.94
C GLN A 275 3.01 7.59 -8.30
N GLU A 276 3.01 6.52 -9.09
CA GLU A 276 3.57 6.51 -10.46
C GLU A 276 2.71 7.28 -11.47
N LEU A 277 1.40 7.45 -11.20
CA LEU A 277 0.49 8.25 -12.01
C LEU A 277 0.53 9.75 -11.66
N SER A 278 1.23 10.13 -10.61
CA SER A 278 1.51 11.50 -10.22
C SER A 278 2.81 12.01 -10.79
#